data_9ef35fba5fcf3120cb07ebbf5544aeaf
#
_entry.id   9ef35fba5fcf3120cb07ebbf5544aeaf
#
_cell.length_a   1.000
_cell.length_b   1.000
_cell.length_c   1.000
_cell.angle_alpha   90.00
_cell.angle_beta   90.00
_cell.angle_gamma   90.00
#
_symmetry.space_group_name_H-M   'P 1'
#
loop_
_entity.id
_entity.type
_entity.pdbx_description
1 polymer ?
#
loop_
_entity_poly.entity_id
_entity_poly.type
_entity_poly.pdbx_seq_one_letter_code
_entity_poly.pdbx_strand_id
1 'polypeptide(L)' 'MNVQKYRKERCMTVQQLADAAGLSKRTVEETIRRDTCSVSTAIKLAKALGVTLDELCLDEKTE' A
#
# COMPACT_ATOMS: atom_id res chain seq x y z
N MET A 1 7.15 -0.05 -4.51
CA MET A 1 5.73 0.30 -4.42
C MET A 1 5.56 1.63 -3.69
N ASN A 2 4.45 2.29 -3.91
CA ASN A 2 4.22 3.62 -3.37
C ASN A 2 3.30 3.62 -2.14
N VAL A 3 3.32 2.55 -1.37
CA VAL A 3 2.42 2.42 -0.21
C VAL A 3 2.69 3.53 0.81
N GLN A 4 3.95 3.72 1.18
CA GLN A 4 4.31 4.76 2.15
C GLN A 4 3.93 6.15 1.65
N LYS A 5 4.19 6.41 0.37
CA LYS A 5 3.88 7.72 -0.20
C LYS A 5 2.40 8.04 -0.07
N TYR A 6 1.55 7.13 -0.53
CA TYR A 6 0.11 7.39 -0.51
C TYR A 6 -0.46 7.36 0.89
N ARG A 7 0.09 6.50 1.77
CA ARG A 7 -0.34 6.48 3.16
C ARG A 7 -0.10 7.83 3.82
N LYS A 8 1.09 8.39 3.61
CA LYS A 8 1.43 9.68 4.21
C LYS A 8 0.59 10.81 3.62
N GLU A 9 0.31 10.76 2.33
CA GLU A 9 -0.51 11.77 1.69
C GLU A 9 -1.92 11.80 2.28
N ARG A 10 -2.40 10.65 2.74
CA ARG A 10 -3.73 10.55 3.33
C ARG A 10 -3.71 10.64 4.84
N CYS A 11 -2.55 10.92 5.42
CA CYS A 11 -2.40 11.07 6.87
C CYS A 11 -2.91 9.84 7.62
N MET A 12 -2.63 8.66 7.10
CA MET A 12 -3.04 7.40 7.70
C MET A 12 -1.88 6.74 8.43
N THR A 13 -2.17 6.13 9.57
CA THR A 13 -1.18 5.27 10.22
C THR A 13 -1.19 3.91 9.54
N VAL A 14 -0.17 3.10 9.82
CA VAL A 14 -0.11 1.74 9.29
C VAL A 14 -1.34 0.94 9.74
N GLN A 15 -1.74 1.12 11.00
CA GLN A 15 -2.90 0.41 11.53
C GLN A 15 -4.17 0.84 10.79
N GLN A 16 -4.34 2.13 10.54
CA GLN A 16 -5.51 2.62 9.83
C GLN A 16 -5.55 2.08 8.41
N LEU A 17 -4.42 2.05 7.75
CA LEU A 17 -4.34 1.50 6.40
C LEU A 17 -4.68 0.01 6.40
N ALA A 18 -4.16 -0.73 7.36
CA ALA A 18 -4.44 -2.15 7.46
C ALA A 18 -5.94 -2.39 7.68
N ASP A 19 -6.55 -1.62 8.56
CA ASP A 19 -7.98 -1.76 8.82
C ASP A 19 -8.79 -1.45 7.56
N ALA A 20 -8.43 -0.40 6.86
CA ALA A 20 -9.16 0.00 5.64
C ALA A 20 -9.00 -1.05 4.53
N ALA A 21 -7.84 -1.68 4.47
CA ALA A 21 -7.56 -2.68 3.43
C ALA A 21 -8.06 -4.07 3.82
N GLY A 22 -8.47 -4.26 5.07
CA GLY A 22 -8.86 -5.58 5.53
C GLY A 22 -7.68 -6.51 5.72
N LEU A 23 -6.52 -5.96 6.05
CA LEU A 23 -5.29 -6.71 6.25
C LEU A 23 -4.82 -6.54 7.69
N SER A 24 -3.91 -7.41 8.12
CA SER A 24 -3.30 -7.24 9.43
C SER A 24 -2.21 -6.17 9.35
N LYS A 25 -1.95 -5.53 10.47
CA LYS A 25 -0.89 -4.54 10.54
C LYS A 25 0.44 -5.12 10.11
N ARG A 26 0.71 -6.36 10.53
CA ARG A 26 1.95 -7.03 10.18
C ARG A 26 2.10 -7.20 8.67
N THR A 27 1.01 -7.55 7.99
CA THR A 27 1.04 -7.72 6.54
C THR A 27 1.42 -6.41 5.87
N VAL A 28 0.83 -5.30 6.32
CA VAL A 28 1.14 -3.99 5.74
C VAL A 28 2.60 -3.63 6.01
N GLU A 29 3.06 -3.86 7.24
CA GLU A 29 4.45 -3.54 7.59
C GLU A 29 5.44 -4.36 6.77
N GLU A 30 5.14 -5.63 6.54
CA GLU A 30 6.01 -6.46 5.72
C GLU A 30 6.01 -6.01 4.27
N THR A 31 4.85 -5.62 3.75
CA THR A 31 4.77 -5.10 2.40
C THR A 31 5.64 -3.87 2.23
N ILE A 32 5.59 -2.97 3.20
CA ILE A 32 6.39 -1.75 3.16
C ILE A 32 7.88 -2.09 3.24
N ARG A 33 8.23 -2.99 4.16
CA ARG A 33 9.64 -3.33 4.37
C ARG A 33 10.25 -4.04 3.18
N ARG A 34 9.50 -4.98 2.60
CA ARG A 34 9.99 -5.77 1.47
C ARG A 34 9.79 -5.08 0.13
N ASP A 35 8.94 -4.07 0.11
CA ASP A 35 8.60 -3.34 -1.09
C ASP A 35 7.96 -4.23 -2.15
N THR A 36 7.25 -5.25 -1.70
CA THR A 36 6.56 -6.16 -2.61
C THR A 36 5.43 -6.86 -1.87
N CYS A 37 4.48 -7.38 -2.62
CA CYS A 37 3.35 -8.13 -2.05
C CYS A 37 2.67 -8.92 -3.16
N SER A 38 1.73 -9.78 -2.76
CA SER A 38 0.94 -10.52 -3.73
C SER A 38 -0.02 -9.56 -4.43
N VAL A 39 -0.54 -10.00 -5.58
CA VAL A 39 -1.48 -9.19 -6.34
C VAL A 39 -2.72 -8.87 -5.52
N SER A 40 -3.26 -9.85 -4.79
CA SER A 40 -4.46 -9.62 -4.01
C SER A 40 -4.21 -8.60 -2.91
N THR A 41 -3.05 -8.64 -2.26
CA THR A 41 -2.70 -7.65 -1.26
C THR A 41 -2.57 -6.27 -1.90
N ALA A 42 -1.94 -6.19 -3.06
CA ALA A 42 -1.79 -4.92 -3.77
C ALA A 42 -3.15 -4.31 -4.12
N ILE A 43 -4.09 -5.14 -4.56
CA ILE A 43 -5.43 -4.66 -4.89
C ILE A 43 -6.10 -4.10 -3.66
N LYS A 44 -6.00 -4.79 -2.53
CA LYS A 44 -6.61 -4.32 -1.29
C LYS A 44 -6.01 -2.99 -0.84
N LEU A 45 -4.70 -2.86 -0.94
CA LEU A 45 -4.04 -1.62 -0.55
C LEU A 45 -4.41 -0.48 -1.48
N ALA A 46 -4.48 -0.74 -2.79
CA ALA A 46 -4.85 0.29 -3.74
C ALA A 46 -6.26 0.81 -3.46
N LYS A 47 -7.20 -0.09 -3.18
CA LYS A 47 -8.56 0.32 -2.85
C LYS A 47 -8.61 1.13 -1.56
N ALA A 48 -7.86 0.72 -0.56
CA ALA A 48 -7.83 1.43 0.72
C ALA A 48 -7.25 2.83 0.57
N LEU A 49 -6.28 2.97 -0.32
CA LEU A 49 -5.63 4.26 -0.55
C LEU A 49 -6.34 5.10 -1.60
N GLY A 50 -7.33 4.54 -2.29
CA GLY A 50 -8.08 5.29 -3.30
C GLY A 50 -7.28 5.57 -4.55
N VAL A 51 -6.34 4.68 -4.87
CA VAL A 51 -5.52 4.82 -6.07
C VAL A 51 -5.71 3.58 -6.94
N THR A 52 -5.25 3.66 -8.18
CA THR A 52 -5.27 2.48 -9.04
C THR A 52 -4.11 1.57 -8.70
N LEU A 53 -4.23 0.31 -9.11
CA LEU A 53 -3.15 -0.64 -8.91
C LEU A 53 -1.88 -0.18 -9.64
N ASP A 54 -2.04 0.37 -10.83
CA ASP A 54 -0.90 0.89 -11.59
C ASP A 54 -0.20 2.01 -10.83
N GLU A 55 -0.97 2.92 -10.25
CA GLU A 55 -0.38 4.02 -9.49
C GLU A 55 0.38 3.50 -8.27
N LEU A 56 -0.19 2.51 -7.60
CA LEU A 56 0.45 1.95 -6.40
C LEU A 56 1.76 1.25 -6.75
N CYS A 57 1.76 0.50 -7.83
CA CYS A 57 2.92 -0.31 -8.22
C CYS A 57 3.94 0.47 -9.03
N LEU A 58 3.58 1.65 -9.52
CA LEU A 58 4.50 2.44 -10.34
C LEU A 58 5.69 2.89 -9.50
N ASP A 59 6.87 2.65 -10.03
CA ASP A 59 8.11 3.07 -9.38
C ASP A 59 8.60 4.33 -10.10
N GLU A 60 8.76 5.39 -9.33
CA GLU A 60 9.20 6.65 -9.92
C GLU A 60 10.58 6.57 -10.52
N LYS A 61 11.36 5.59 -10.11
CA LYS A 61 12.70 5.37 -10.67
C LYS A 61 12.66 4.65 -12.00
N THR A 62 11.51 4.11 -12.37
CA THR A 62 11.37 3.40 -13.62
C THR A 62 11.34 4.41 -14.76
N GLU A 63 12.10 4.17 -15.76
CA GLU A 63 12.07 5.03 -16.95
C GLU A 63 11.05 4.65 -17.90
#